data_f76328145b47ad01d423087c08b3077d
#
_entry.id   f76328145b47ad01d423087c08b3077d
#
_cell.length_a   1.000
_cell.length_b   1.000
_cell.length_c   1.000
_cell.angle_alpha   90.00
_cell.angle_beta   90.00
_cell.angle_gamma   90.00
#
_symmetry.space_group_name_H-M   'P 1'
#
loop_
_entity.id
_entity.type
_entity.pdbx_description
1 polymer ?
#
loop_
_entity_poly.entity_id
_entity_poly.type
_entity_poly.pdbx_seq_one_letter_code
_entity_poly.pdbx_strand_id
1 'polypeptide(L)'
;MKTILVCNSKGGVGKSLIADELAFSFERTGTPISFYDLDSQGGTIHKTKQDPKAQVAVVDTPGALQSQLTDYMKAADVIVIPTRTTSRDIEPLQRMQAAVKANAPKAKVIYVLNGWNRWRASNDFLEWFKGQAGNGEIVKLPQSESFVQASAYGQSVVEYARFGKAVEATRELCNLVRKSCGISEEKAR
;
A
#
# COMPACT_ATOMS: atom_id res chain seq x y z
N MET A 1 19.28 0.85 -0.85
CA MET A 1 17.93 1.30 -1.18
C MET A 1 16.94 0.22 -0.74
N LYS A 2 15.85 0.58 -0.08
CA LYS A 2 14.77 -0.32 0.32
C LYS A 2 13.67 -0.34 -0.75
N THR A 3 13.13 -1.51 -1.05
CA THR A 3 12.08 -1.66 -2.07
C THR A 3 10.74 -1.97 -1.41
N ILE A 4 9.74 -1.13 -1.68
CA ILE A 4 8.35 -1.28 -1.26
C ILE A 4 7.53 -1.67 -2.49
N LEU A 5 6.94 -2.84 -2.47
CA LEU A 5 6.08 -3.34 -3.54
C LEU A 5 4.61 -3.23 -3.12
N VAL A 6 3.80 -2.48 -3.88
CA VAL A 6 2.35 -2.41 -3.68
C VAL A 6 1.69 -3.32 -4.72
N CYS A 7 1.14 -4.44 -4.28
CA CYS A 7 0.64 -5.45 -5.21
C CYS A 7 -0.63 -6.16 -4.72
N ASN A 8 -1.50 -6.51 -5.66
CA ASN A 8 -2.59 -7.45 -5.53
C ASN A 8 -3.05 -7.88 -6.93
N SER A 9 -3.42 -9.13 -7.10
CA SER A 9 -3.92 -9.67 -8.37
C SER A 9 -5.29 -9.12 -8.79
N LYS A 10 -6.01 -8.45 -7.87
CA LYS A 10 -7.32 -7.86 -8.13
C LYS A 10 -7.20 -6.38 -8.49
N GLY A 11 -7.91 -5.96 -9.54
CA GLY A 11 -8.07 -4.55 -9.91
C GLY A 11 -8.97 -3.78 -8.94
N GLY A 12 -8.80 -2.46 -8.84
CA GLY A 12 -9.69 -1.58 -8.07
C GLY A 12 -9.59 -1.68 -6.54
N VAL A 13 -8.58 -2.37 -6.00
CA VAL A 13 -8.37 -2.51 -4.55
C VAL A 13 -7.64 -1.32 -3.93
N GLY A 14 -7.12 -0.38 -4.75
CA GLY A 14 -6.47 0.85 -4.30
C GLY A 14 -4.94 0.80 -4.27
N LYS A 15 -4.31 -0.02 -5.11
CA LYS A 15 -2.84 -0.08 -5.21
C LYS A 15 -2.22 1.28 -5.48
N SER A 16 -2.61 1.94 -6.57
CA SER A 16 -2.07 3.22 -7.00
C SER A 16 -2.28 4.33 -5.96
N LEU A 17 -3.47 4.39 -5.33
CA LEU A 17 -3.73 5.31 -4.23
C LEU A 17 -2.73 5.13 -3.09
N ILE A 18 -2.51 3.88 -2.68
CA ILE A 18 -1.60 3.57 -1.56
C ILE A 18 -0.15 3.84 -1.95
N ALA A 19 0.26 3.52 -3.19
CA ALA A 19 1.59 3.83 -3.68
C ALA A 19 1.86 5.34 -3.66
N ASP A 20 0.89 6.16 -4.10
CA ASP A 20 0.98 7.63 -4.05
C ASP A 20 1.08 8.14 -2.60
N GLU A 21 0.23 7.68 -1.69
CA GLU A 21 0.28 8.13 -0.28
C GLU A 21 1.62 7.77 0.40
N LEU A 22 2.20 6.63 0.05
CA LEU A 22 3.54 6.26 0.52
C LEU A 22 4.60 7.19 -0.06
N ALA A 23 4.57 7.47 -1.36
CA ALA A 23 5.50 8.39 -2.02
C ALA A 23 5.43 9.79 -1.39
N PHE A 24 4.24 10.37 -1.26
CA PHE A 24 4.03 11.65 -0.59
C PHE A 24 4.58 11.67 0.84
N SER A 25 4.42 10.57 1.62
CA SER A 25 4.95 10.50 2.99
C SER A 25 6.47 10.60 3.02
N PHE A 26 7.17 9.94 2.10
CA PHE A 26 8.63 10.04 2.01
C PHE A 26 9.06 11.44 1.55
N GLU A 27 8.39 12.02 0.57
CA GLU A 27 8.70 13.36 0.06
C GLU A 27 8.50 14.45 1.12
N ARG A 28 7.40 14.39 1.90
CA ARG A 28 7.16 15.35 3.00
C ARG A 28 8.27 15.37 4.04
N THR A 29 8.99 14.28 4.19
CA THR A 29 10.11 14.18 5.15
C THR A 29 11.48 14.40 4.50
N GLY A 30 11.51 14.73 3.22
CA GLY A 30 12.75 14.92 2.46
C GLY A 30 13.55 13.63 2.22
N THR A 31 12.91 12.46 2.34
CA THR A 31 13.55 11.17 2.03
C THR A 31 13.59 10.98 0.52
N PRO A 32 14.76 10.87 -0.13
CA PRO A 32 14.83 10.66 -1.58
C PRO A 32 14.22 9.30 -1.98
N ILE A 33 13.34 9.32 -2.99
CA ILE A 33 12.67 8.13 -3.50
C ILE A 33 12.84 7.97 -5.01
N SER A 34 12.83 6.71 -5.46
CA SER A 34 12.46 6.34 -6.82
C SER A 34 11.01 5.84 -6.82
N PHE A 35 10.26 6.19 -7.84
CA PHE A 35 8.87 5.72 -8.01
C PHE A 35 8.76 4.98 -9.34
N TYR A 36 8.09 3.84 -9.33
CA TYR A 36 7.87 3.01 -10.53
C TYR A 36 6.38 2.70 -10.65
N ASP A 37 5.72 3.32 -11.62
CA ASP A 37 4.38 2.94 -12.06
C ASP A 37 4.52 1.87 -13.14
N LEU A 38 4.18 0.63 -12.80
CA LEU A 38 4.25 -0.52 -13.71
C LEU A 38 2.87 -0.84 -14.31
N ASP A 39 1.81 -0.11 -13.92
CA ASP A 39 0.49 -0.28 -14.51
C ASP A 39 0.35 0.57 -15.77
N SER A 40 0.34 -0.08 -16.93
CA SER A 40 0.17 0.59 -18.22
C SER A 40 -1.14 1.35 -18.37
N GLN A 41 -2.14 1.06 -17.53
CA GLN A 41 -3.40 1.79 -17.50
C GLN A 41 -3.28 3.13 -16.75
N GLY A 42 -2.16 3.34 -16.05
CA GLY A 42 -1.98 4.49 -15.19
C GLY A 42 -2.84 4.42 -13.93
N GLY A 43 -2.96 5.53 -13.23
CA GLY A 43 -3.76 5.63 -11.99
C GLY A 43 -3.02 6.28 -10.85
N THR A 44 -1.70 6.42 -10.98
CA THR A 44 -0.85 7.14 -10.02
C THR A 44 -0.73 8.62 -10.35
N ILE A 45 -0.68 9.44 -9.31
CA ILE A 45 -0.32 10.87 -9.38
C ILE A 45 1.18 10.97 -9.72
N HIS A 46 2.01 10.23 -8.98
CA HIS A 46 3.44 10.13 -9.25
C HIS A 46 3.69 9.42 -10.57
N LYS A 47 4.67 9.92 -11.31
CA LYS A 47 5.14 9.27 -12.54
C LYS A 47 6.45 8.55 -12.28
N THR A 48 6.74 7.53 -13.08
CA THR A 48 8.00 6.80 -12.98
C THR A 48 9.17 7.76 -13.02
N LYS A 49 9.95 7.75 -11.93
CA LYS A 49 11.13 8.60 -11.74
C LYS A 49 12.18 7.83 -10.97
N GLN A 50 13.39 7.78 -11.51
CA GLN A 50 14.55 7.22 -10.83
C GLN A 50 15.37 8.36 -10.23
N ASP A 51 15.73 8.19 -8.95
CA ASP A 51 16.67 9.08 -8.27
C ASP A 51 17.90 8.25 -7.85
N PRO A 52 19.10 8.57 -8.34
CA PRO A 52 20.32 7.84 -7.97
C PRO A 52 20.67 7.96 -6.47
N LYS A 53 20.08 8.92 -5.75
CA LYS A 53 20.22 9.08 -4.31
C LYS A 53 19.09 8.43 -3.52
N ALA A 54 18.15 7.74 -4.18
CA ALA A 54 16.99 7.16 -3.53
C ALA A 54 17.38 6.21 -2.40
N GLN A 55 16.77 6.42 -1.24
CA GLN A 55 16.83 5.50 -0.11
C GLN A 55 15.74 4.44 -0.20
N VAL A 56 14.65 4.77 -0.89
CA VAL A 56 13.46 3.92 -1.06
C VAL A 56 13.02 3.90 -2.52
N ALA A 57 12.62 2.73 -2.99
CA ALA A 57 11.87 2.56 -4.23
C ALA A 57 10.42 2.17 -3.87
N VAL A 58 9.44 2.92 -4.37
CA VAL A 58 8.01 2.59 -4.32
C VAL A 58 7.61 2.05 -5.68
N VAL A 59 7.02 0.86 -5.71
CA VAL A 59 6.63 0.17 -6.94
C VAL A 59 5.14 -0.11 -6.93
N ASP A 60 4.37 0.55 -7.80
CA ASP A 60 2.96 0.25 -8.06
C ASP A 60 2.85 -0.80 -9.18
N THR A 61 2.00 -1.80 -8.99
CA THR A 61 1.88 -2.92 -9.93
C THR A 61 0.49 -3.01 -10.57
N PRO A 62 0.40 -3.54 -11.80
CA PRO A 62 -0.90 -3.82 -12.42
C PRO A 62 -1.71 -4.87 -11.65
N GLY A 63 -3.01 -4.91 -11.93
CA GLY A 63 -3.94 -5.85 -11.29
C GLY A 63 -3.80 -7.31 -11.73
N ALA A 64 -3.03 -7.60 -12.78
CA ALA A 64 -2.82 -8.97 -13.25
C ALA A 64 -1.51 -9.53 -12.67
N LEU A 65 -1.54 -10.80 -12.25
CA LEU A 65 -0.33 -11.56 -11.94
C LEU A 65 0.45 -11.79 -13.24
N GLN A 66 1.42 -10.93 -13.51
CA GLN A 66 2.36 -11.11 -14.61
C GLN A 66 3.59 -11.88 -14.11
N SER A 67 4.27 -12.59 -14.99
CA SER A 67 5.50 -13.33 -14.66
C SER A 67 6.56 -12.46 -13.98
N GLN A 68 6.63 -11.20 -14.36
CA GLN A 68 7.54 -10.20 -13.79
C GLN A 68 7.24 -9.87 -12.32
N LEU A 69 6.00 -10.05 -11.82
CA LEU A 69 5.65 -9.77 -10.43
C LEU A 69 6.47 -10.63 -9.45
N THR A 70 6.81 -11.85 -9.84
CA THR A 70 7.67 -12.75 -9.05
C THR A 70 9.05 -12.15 -8.79
N ASP A 71 9.65 -11.49 -9.78
CA ASP A 71 10.96 -10.89 -9.63
C ASP A 71 10.91 -9.62 -8.77
N TYR A 72 9.86 -8.83 -8.90
CA TYR A 72 9.61 -7.70 -7.99
C TYR A 72 9.40 -8.16 -6.55
N MET A 73 8.65 -9.26 -6.33
CA MET A 73 8.47 -9.84 -5.00
C MET A 73 9.81 -10.27 -4.37
N LYS A 74 10.68 -10.93 -5.14
CA LYS A 74 12.01 -11.36 -4.66
C LYS A 74 12.90 -10.19 -4.26
N ALA A 75 12.75 -9.05 -4.92
CA ALA A 75 13.52 -7.85 -4.66
C ALA A 75 12.92 -6.97 -3.54
N ALA A 76 11.70 -7.24 -3.09
CA ALA A 76 10.99 -6.41 -2.13
C ALA A 76 11.47 -6.65 -0.69
N ASP A 77 11.73 -5.56 0.05
CA ASP A 77 11.93 -5.55 1.50
C ASP A 77 10.59 -5.50 2.24
N VAL A 78 9.64 -4.76 1.68
CA VAL A 78 8.28 -4.59 2.22
C VAL A 78 7.27 -4.82 1.11
N ILE A 79 6.25 -5.63 1.38
CA ILE A 79 5.13 -5.87 0.45
C ILE A 79 3.85 -5.35 1.10
N VAL A 80 3.21 -4.40 0.43
CA VAL A 80 1.92 -3.83 0.83
C VAL A 80 0.84 -4.43 -0.04
N ILE A 81 -0.14 -5.09 0.58
CA ILE A 81 -1.21 -5.81 -0.11
C ILE A 81 -2.55 -5.14 0.23
N PRO A 82 -3.02 -4.19 -0.60
CA PRO A 82 -4.35 -3.65 -0.45
C PRO A 82 -5.42 -4.66 -0.86
N THR A 83 -6.49 -4.73 -0.09
CA THR A 83 -7.67 -5.55 -0.38
C THR A 83 -8.95 -4.85 0.06
N ARG A 84 -10.09 -5.20 -0.53
CA ARG A 84 -11.40 -4.83 -0.02
C ARG A 84 -11.87 -5.88 0.99
N THR A 85 -12.94 -5.57 1.72
CA THR A 85 -13.48 -6.46 2.76
C THR A 85 -14.75 -7.18 2.30
N THR A 86 -14.72 -7.72 1.09
CA THR A 86 -15.86 -8.47 0.51
C THR A 86 -15.50 -9.93 0.29
N SER A 87 -16.50 -10.81 0.22
CA SER A 87 -16.30 -12.24 -0.08
C SER A 87 -15.55 -12.48 -1.40
N ARG A 88 -15.70 -11.56 -2.38
CA ARG A 88 -15.01 -11.63 -3.67
C ARG A 88 -13.51 -11.28 -3.60
N ASP A 89 -13.04 -10.80 -2.47
CA ASP A 89 -11.63 -10.44 -2.24
C ASP A 89 -10.85 -11.58 -1.57
N ILE A 90 -11.53 -12.56 -1.00
CA ILE A 90 -10.91 -13.67 -0.25
C ILE A 90 -9.95 -14.47 -1.14
N GLU A 91 -10.42 -15.01 -2.25
CA GLU A 91 -9.61 -15.85 -3.12
C GLU A 91 -8.42 -15.10 -3.75
N PRO A 92 -8.57 -13.87 -4.31
CA PRO A 92 -7.43 -13.06 -4.75
C PRO A 92 -6.40 -12.80 -3.65
N LEU A 93 -6.85 -12.54 -2.42
CA LEU A 93 -5.97 -12.32 -1.28
C LEU A 93 -5.20 -13.57 -0.90
N GLN A 94 -5.85 -14.72 -0.84
CA GLN A 94 -5.21 -16.02 -0.56
C GLN A 94 -4.17 -16.38 -1.62
N ARG A 95 -4.46 -16.15 -2.91
CA ARG A 95 -3.49 -16.34 -4.01
C ARG A 95 -2.28 -15.43 -3.82
N MET A 96 -2.50 -14.17 -3.43
CA MET A 96 -1.42 -13.23 -3.19
C MET A 96 -0.56 -13.65 -1.99
N GLN A 97 -1.18 -14.10 -0.89
CA GLN A 97 -0.46 -14.63 0.27
C GLN A 97 0.42 -15.82 -0.09
N ALA A 98 -0.11 -16.76 -0.88
CA ALA A 98 0.65 -17.92 -1.35
C ALA A 98 1.83 -17.50 -2.23
N ALA A 99 1.64 -16.55 -3.15
CA ALA A 99 2.69 -16.02 -4.01
C ALA A 99 3.80 -15.34 -3.20
N VAL A 100 3.45 -14.49 -2.23
CA VAL A 100 4.42 -13.82 -1.35
C VAL A 100 5.19 -14.83 -0.50
N LYS A 101 4.51 -15.81 0.09
CA LYS A 101 5.14 -16.86 0.88
C LYS A 101 6.17 -17.66 0.06
N ALA A 102 5.86 -17.93 -1.20
CA ALA A 102 6.73 -18.69 -2.11
C ALA A 102 7.93 -17.87 -2.61
N ASN A 103 7.75 -16.59 -2.88
CA ASN A 103 8.74 -15.78 -3.61
C ASN A 103 9.45 -14.71 -2.76
N ALA A 104 8.86 -14.30 -1.64
CA ALA A 104 9.40 -13.25 -0.77
C ALA A 104 9.29 -13.59 0.72
N PRO A 105 9.78 -14.76 1.19
CA PRO A 105 9.56 -15.24 2.56
C PRO A 105 10.22 -14.35 3.64
N LYS A 106 11.14 -13.45 3.24
CA LYS A 106 11.83 -12.52 4.15
C LYS A 106 11.24 -11.12 4.14
N ALA A 107 10.39 -10.80 3.18
CA ALA A 107 9.76 -9.48 3.10
C ALA A 107 8.81 -9.27 4.27
N LYS A 108 8.76 -8.04 4.78
CA LYS A 108 7.72 -7.65 5.73
C LYS A 108 6.42 -7.41 4.97
N VAL A 109 5.32 -8.00 5.44
CA VAL A 109 4.02 -7.92 4.78
C VAL A 109 3.09 -7.02 5.57
N ILE A 110 2.46 -6.08 4.87
CA ILE A 110 1.46 -5.17 5.42
C ILE A 110 0.19 -5.30 4.57
N TYR A 111 -0.89 -5.74 5.19
CA TYR A 111 -2.20 -5.84 4.58
C TYR A 111 -2.99 -4.55 4.83
N VAL A 112 -3.58 -4.00 3.77
CA VAL A 112 -4.37 -2.78 3.89
C VAL A 112 -5.82 -3.09 3.54
N LEU A 113 -6.69 -3.08 4.56
CA LEU A 113 -8.13 -3.20 4.37
C LEU A 113 -8.67 -1.86 3.88
N ASN A 114 -8.67 -1.66 2.55
CA ASN A 114 -9.01 -0.41 1.90
C ASN A 114 -10.52 -0.25 1.70
N GLY A 115 -11.04 0.94 1.95
CA GLY A 115 -12.47 1.22 1.96
C GLY A 115 -13.17 0.62 3.18
N TRP A 116 -12.43 0.53 4.29
CA TRP A 116 -12.94 0.04 5.56
C TRP A 116 -14.16 0.82 6.03
N ASN A 117 -15.16 0.08 6.45
CA ASN A 117 -16.35 0.61 7.13
C ASN A 117 -16.68 -0.27 8.35
N ARG A 118 -17.65 0.18 9.16
CA ARG A 118 -18.06 -0.54 10.39
C ARG A 118 -19.19 -1.54 10.16
N TRP A 119 -19.50 -1.87 8.93
CA TRP A 119 -20.54 -2.84 8.61
C TRP A 119 -20.14 -4.25 9.07
N ARG A 120 -21.15 -5.06 9.33
CA ARG A 120 -20.95 -6.44 9.77
C ARG A 120 -20.01 -7.22 8.86
N ALA A 121 -20.23 -7.13 7.55
CA ALA A 121 -19.39 -7.84 6.57
C ALA A 121 -17.89 -7.49 6.68
N SER A 122 -17.54 -6.21 6.93
CA SER A 122 -16.14 -5.82 7.12
C SER A 122 -15.56 -6.36 8.43
N ASN A 123 -16.35 -6.37 9.49
CA ASN A 123 -15.92 -6.93 10.78
C ASN A 123 -15.76 -8.45 10.69
N ASP A 124 -16.69 -9.17 10.09
CA ASP A 124 -16.62 -10.62 9.87
C ASP A 124 -15.38 -10.97 9.00
N PHE A 125 -15.11 -10.18 7.96
CA PHE A 125 -13.90 -10.34 7.14
C PHE A 125 -12.63 -10.15 7.98
N LEU A 126 -12.57 -9.11 8.81
CA LEU A 126 -11.40 -8.86 9.66
C LEU A 126 -11.16 -9.99 10.65
N GLU A 127 -12.19 -10.49 11.32
CA GLU A 127 -12.05 -11.60 12.28
C GLU A 127 -11.55 -12.88 11.59
N TRP A 128 -12.11 -13.20 10.42
CA TRP A 128 -11.60 -14.29 9.61
C TRP A 128 -10.14 -14.06 9.20
N PHE A 129 -9.81 -12.84 8.75
CA PHE A 129 -8.50 -12.54 8.18
C PHE A 129 -7.38 -12.48 9.23
N LYS A 130 -7.67 -12.10 10.48
CA LYS A 130 -6.68 -12.15 11.57
C LYS A 130 -6.05 -13.53 11.74
N GLY A 131 -6.82 -14.60 11.54
CA GLY A 131 -6.30 -15.97 11.54
C GLY A 131 -5.49 -16.35 10.31
N GLN A 132 -5.55 -15.57 9.23
CA GLN A 132 -4.88 -15.85 7.95
C GLN A 132 -3.65 -14.97 7.70
N ALA A 133 -3.55 -13.83 8.37
CA ALA A 133 -2.50 -12.82 8.12
C ALA A 133 -1.09 -13.30 8.52
N GLY A 134 -0.98 -14.35 9.33
CA GLY A 134 0.31 -14.82 9.83
C GLY A 134 1.03 -13.72 10.62
N ASN A 135 2.27 -13.43 10.24
CA ASN A 135 3.07 -12.36 10.84
C ASN A 135 2.88 -11.00 10.14
N GLY A 136 1.93 -10.88 9.22
CA GLY A 136 1.66 -9.63 8.52
C GLY A 136 0.86 -8.65 9.38
N GLU A 137 1.23 -7.39 9.30
CA GLU A 137 0.51 -6.30 9.96
C GLU A 137 -0.78 -5.96 9.19
N ILE A 138 -1.83 -5.55 9.88
CA ILE A 138 -3.11 -5.18 9.27
C ILE A 138 -3.44 -3.73 9.58
N VAL A 139 -3.60 -2.91 8.53
CA VAL A 139 -4.02 -1.51 8.63
C VAL A 139 -5.40 -1.34 7.96
N LYS A 140 -6.24 -0.47 8.51
CA LYS A 140 -7.57 -0.16 7.98
C LYS A 140 -7.59 1.24 7.39
N LEU A 141 -7.73 1.37 6.08
CA LEU A 141 -7.98 2.67 5.45
C LEU A 141 -9.49 2.84 5.28
N PRO A 142 -10.08 3.89 5.89
CA PRO A 142 -11.52 4.09 5.84
C PRO A 142 -11.99 4.46 4.43
N GLN A 143 -13.23 4.14 4.12
CA GLN A 143 -13.89 4.74 2.99
C GLN A 143 -14.08 6.23 3.27
N SER A 144 -13.50 7.08 2.42
CA SER A 144 -13.58 8.54 2.59
C SER A 144 -13.52 9.25 1.24
N GLU A 145 -14.38 10.24 1.09
CA GLU A 145 -14.37 11.13 -0.07
C GLU A 145 -13.08 11.96 -0.14
N SER A 146 -12.44 12.21 1.01
CA SER A 146 -11.18 12.96 1.08
C SER A 146 -10.07 12.37 0.20
N PHE A 147 -10.03 11.04 0.01
CA PHE A 147 -9.08 10.41 -0.90
C PHE A 147 -9.35 10.80 -2.36
N VAL A 148 -10.62 10.82 -2.75
CA VAL A 148 -11.02 11.18 -4.12
C VAL A 148 -10.69 12.65 -4.41
N GLN A 149 -11.03 13.52 -3.46
CA GLN A 149 -10.77 14.95 -3.59
C GLN A 149 -9.27 15.25 -3.59
N ALA A 150 -8.49 14.68 -2.65
CA ALA A 150 -7.04 14.84 -2.61
C ALA A 150 -6.38 14.42 -3.93
N SER A 151 -6.77 13.26 -4.47
CA SER A 151 -6.25 12.77 -5.75
C SER A 151 -6.58 13.72 -6.91
N ALA A 152 -7.77 14.32 -6.93
CA ALA A 152 -8.16 15.30 -7.95
C ALA A 152 -7.30 16.58 -7.92
N TYR A 153 -6.77 16.94 -6.76
CA TYR A 153 -5.84 18.06 -6.58
C TYR A 153 -4.36 17.65 -6.68
N GLY A 154 -4.06 16.39 -6.96
CA GLY A 154 -2.68 15.90 -7.01
C GLY A 154 -1.96 15.93 -5.66
N GLN A 155 -2.68 15.74 -4.56
CA GLN A 155 -2.18 15.85 -3.19
C GLN A 155 -2.41 14.55 -2.40
N SER A 156 -1.58 14.34 -1.36
CA SER A 156 -1.87 13.36 -0.32
C SER A 156 -3.12 13.76 0.47
N VAL A 157 -3.88 12.77 0.93
CA VAL A 157 -5.00 13.03 1.85
C VAL A 157 -4.53 13.72 3.14
N VAL A 158 -3.29 13.47 3.55
CA VAL A 158 -2.67 14.09 4.74
C VAL A 158 -2.45 15.59 4.55
N GLU A 159 -2.18 16.04 3.33
CA GLU A 159 -2.02 17.46 2.98
C GLU A 159 -3.36 18.13 2.75
N TYR A 160 -4.23 17.45 2.02
CA TYR A 160 -5.55 17.97 1.64
C TYR A 160 -6.47 18.18 2.86
N ALA A 161 -6.69 17.13 3.66
CA ALA A 161 -7.68 17.17 4.74
C ALA A 161 -7.11 17.64 6.09
N ARG A 162 -5.78 17.59 6.27
CA ARG A 162 -5.03 17.94 7.49
C ARG A 162 -5.38 17.13 8.74
N PHE A 163 -6.63 16.75 8.95
CA PHE A 163 -7.12 15.96 10.10
C PHE A 163 -8.27 15.04 9.68
N GLY A 164 -8.60 14.08 10.54
CA GLY A 164 -9.70 13.13 10.36
C GLY A 164 -9.22 11.69 10.17
N LYS A 165 -10.18 10.76 10.20
CA LYS A 165 -9.88 9.31 10.19
C LYS A 165 -9.07 8.83 8.98
N ALA A 166 -9.30 9.43 7.80
CA ALA A 166 -8.52 9.12 6.60
C ALA A 166 -7.05 9.54 6.78
N VAL A 167 -6.80 10.72 7.33
CA VAL A 167 -5.46 11.25 7.63
C VAL A 167 -4.75 10.37 8.66
N GLU A 168 -5.42 10.06 9.78
CA GLU A 168 -4.87 9.24 10.86
C GLU A 168 -4.47 7.85 10.34
N ALA A 169 -5.37 7.17 9.63
CA ALA A 169 -5.11 5.85 9.08
C ALA A 169 -4.01 5.85 8.00
N THR A 170 -3.94 6.91 7.18
CA THR A 170 -2.86 7.06 6.20
C THR A 170 -1.51 7.27 6.89
N ARG A 171 -1.45 8.10 7.93
CA ARG A 171 -0.22 8.28 8.73
C ARG A 171 0.20 6.99 9.41
N GLU A 172 -0.75 6.23 9.98
CA GLU A 172 -0.49 4.91 10.56
C GLU A 172 0.15 3.97 9.54
N LEU A 173 -0.45 3.83 8.35
CA LEU A 173 0.08 3.01 7.26
C LEU A 173 1.49 3.46 6.85
N CYS A 174 1.66 4.76 6.58
CA CYS A 174 2.95 5.29 6.12
C CYS A 174 4.05 5.09 7.18
N ASN A 175 3.76 5.33 8.44
CA ASN A 175 4.72 5.15 9.54
C ASN A 175 5.08 3.67 9.73
N LEU A 176 4.11 2.77 9.61
CA LEU A 176 4.38 1.33 9.66
C LEU A 176 5.31 0.87 8.52
N VAL A 177 5.07 1.35 7.28
CA VAL A 177 5.93 1.06 6.13
C VAL A 177 7.33 1.66 6.34
N ARG A 178 7.44 2.91 6.79
CA ARG A 178 8.72 3.58 7.10
C ARG A 178 9.52 2.80 8.14
N LYS A 179 8.89 2.42 9.25
CA LYS A 179 9.49 1.57 10.30
C LYS A 179 9.96 0.23 9.72
N SER A 180 9.18 -0.35 8.83
CA SER A 180 9.52 -1.61 8.16
C SER A 180 10.73 -1.49 7.26
N CYS A 181 10.98 -0.31 6.70
CA CYS A 181 12.18 0.03 5.93
C CYS A 181 13.38 0.45 6.81
N GLY A 182 13.22 0.58 8.12
CA GLY A 182 14.25 1.12 9.01
C GLY A 182 14.44 2.63 8.89
N ILE A 183 13.41 3.34 8.45
CA ILE A 183 13.38 4.80 8.28
C ILE A 183 12.53 5.41 9.40
N SER A 184 12.95 6.58 9.90
CA SER A 184 12.22 7.27 10.97
C SER A 184 10.78 7.61 10.58
N GLU A 185 9.89 7.53 11.56
CA GLU A 185 8.48 7.87 11.39
C GLU A 185 8.28 9.36 11.06
N GLU A 186 7.22 9.65 10.34
CA GLU A 186 6.76 11.01 10.09
C GLU A 186 6.10 11.54 11.37
N LYS A 187 6.64 12.63 11.92
CA LYS A 187 6.06 13.28 13.11
C LYS A 187 4.74 13.95 12.75
N ALA A 188 3.73 13.79 13.58
CA ALA A 188 2.53 14.59 13.50
C ALA A 188 2.91 16.08 13.70
N ARG A 189 2.55 16.92 12.74
CA ARG A 189 2.65 18.39 12.86
C ARG A 189 1.34 18.94 13.39
#